data_a98c149e6c41e8602436526aa2a977a3
#
_entry.id   a98c149e6c41e8602436526aa2a977a3
#
_cell.length_a   1.000
_cell.length_b   1.000
_cell.length_c   1.000
_cell.angle_alpha   90.00
_cell.angle_beta   90.00
_cell.angle_gamma   90.00
#
_symmetry.space_group_name_H-M   'P 1'
#
loop_
_entity.id
_entity.type
_entity.pdbx_description
1 polymer ?
#
loop_
_entity_poly.entity_id
_entity_poly.type
_entity_poly.pdbx_seq_one_letter_code
_entity_poly.pdbx_strand_id
1 'polypeptide(L)'
;DDVESRGLGDVYKRQDFNHPSIVTWCPLNEVWNDLDKTEKTRDARFVESVYAVTKLLDPTRPCVDVSGGCHGRYTDVADFHCYDKYDELKEKMQAAEAGNPDFYMMYQPGEDVGYKGGPLNLSEFGGIRLGKEEEGAWGYNTLGDEESFVSDYEKKAEFLLSCEKLSGYCYTQLYDVEQEENGLVTYERKAKLS
;
A
#
# COMPACT_ATOMS: atom_id res chain seq x y z
N ASP A 1 12.47 -12.13 -2.28
CA ASP A 1 12.04 -11.36 -1.13
C ASP A 1 12.47 -12.03 0.15
N ASP A 2 13.75 -11.94 0.48
CA ASP A 2 14.42 -12.94 1.23
C ASP A 2 15.16 -12.44 2.46
N VAL A 3 15.83 -13.40 3.10
CA VAL A 3 16.68 -13.20 4.27
C VAL A 3 17.66 -12.04 4.10
N GLU A 4 18.08 -11.72 2.88
CA GLU A 4 18.94 -10.59 2.55
C GLU A 4 18.26 -9.24 2.79
N SER A 5 17.00 -9.09 2.44
CA SER A 5 16.25 -7.85 2.68
C SER A 5 16.03 -7.58 4.17
N ARG A 6 15.99 -8.61 5.00
CA ARG A 6 15.80 -8.51 6.46
C ARG A 6 17.06 -8.01 7.17
N GLY A 7 18.23 -8.49 6.77
CA GLY A 7 19.51 -7.99 7.30
C GLY A 7 19.81 -6.57 6.83
N LEU A 8 19.43 -6.23 5.62
CA LEU A 8 19.55 -4.88 5.08
C LEU A 8 18.66 -3.88 5.82
N GLY A 9 17.44 -4.26 6.23
CA GLY A 9 16.55 -3.39 7.00
C GLY A 9 17.17 -2.86 8.28
N ASP A 10 17.90 -3.67 9.02
CA ASP A 10 18.63 -3.24 10.25
C ASP A 10 19.79 -2.30 9.94
N VAL A 11 20.51 -2.57 8.85
CA VAL A 11 21.64 -1.73 8.41
C VAL A 11 21.11 -0.36 7.97
N TYR A 12 20.09 -0.32 7.14
CA TYR A 12 19.49 0.93 6.66
C TYR A 12 18.92 1.76 7.80
N LYS A 13 18.23 1.17 8.78
CA LYS A 13 17.72 1.89 9.93
C LYS A 13 18.81 2.56 10.74
N ARG A 14 19.91 1.87 11.00
CA ARG A 14 21.05 2.45 11.72
C ARG A 14 21.74 3.54 10.93
N GLN A 15 21.86 3.34 9.60
CA GLN A 15 22.46 4.31 8.70
C GLN A 15 21.58 5.57 8.60
N ASP A 16 20.28 5.39 8.47
CA ASP A 16 19.35 6.47 8.14
C ASP A 16 18.63 7.04 9.37
N PHE A 17 18.94 6.55 10.57
CA PHE A 17 18.31 6.97 11.82
C PHE A 17 18.31 8.49 12.03
N ASN A 18 19.40 9.16 11.66
CA ASN A 18 19.57 10.60 11.85
C ASN A 18 19.03 11.45 10.69
N HIS A 19 18.35 10.84 9.69
CA HIS A 19 17.73 11.60 8.60
C HIS A 19 16.36 12.14 9.00
N PRO A 20 16.21 13.47 9.17
CA PRO A 20 14.94 14.06 9.62
C PRO A 20 13.81 13.98 8.58
N SER A 21 14.14 13.70 7.33
CA SER A 21 13.17 13.48 6.26
C SER A 21 12.45 12.13 6.35
N ILE A 22 12.99 11.18 7.10
CA ILE A 22 12.33 9.91 7.35
C ILE A 22 11.33 10.11 8.49
N VAL A 23 10.06 10.04 8.18
CA VAL A 23 8.97 10.31 9.13
C VAL A 23 8.29 9.05 9.65
N THR A 24 8.42 7.92 8.95
CA THR A 24 7.84 6.63 9.33
C THR A 24 8.69 5.48 8.80
N TRP A 25 8.57 4.33 9.44
CA TRP A 25 9.17 3.08 9.01
C TRP A 25 8.10 2.13 8.49
N CYS A 26 8.41 1.41 7.41
CA CYS A 26 7.58 0.34 6.87
C CYS A 26 8.47 -0.86 6.52
N PRO A 27 8.57 -1.86 7.39
CA PRO A 27 9.52 -2.95 7.20
C PRO A 27 9.06 -4.06 6.26
N LEU A 28 7.77 -4.13 5.95
CA LEU A 28 7.17 -5.18 5.13
C LEU A 28 6.23 -4.59 4.09
N ASN A 29 6.20 -5.20 2.91
CA ASN A 29 5.26 -4.86 1.84
C ASN A 29 4.50 -6.11 1.40
N GLU A 30 3.18 -5.97 1.25
CA GLU A 30 2.27 -6.97 0.67
C GLU A 30 2.47 -8.40 1.21
N VAL A 31 2.50 -8.53 2.51
CA VAL A 31 2.53 -9.82 3.17
C VAL A 31 1.12 -10.39 3.20
N TRP A 32 0.87 -11.39 2.37
CA TRP A 32 -0.44 -12.01 2.23
C TRP A 32 -0.52 -13.32 3.03
N ASN A 33 -1.67 -13.55 3.65
CA ASN A 33 -2.04 -14.89 4.11
C ASN A 33 -2.40 -15.75 2.90
N ASP A 34 -2.13 -17.05 3.01
CA ASP A 34 -2.68 -18.02 2.08
C ASP A 34 -4.20 -18.08 2.23
N LEU A 35 -4.89 -17.39 1.34
CA LEU A 35 -6.36 -17.38 1.29
C LEU A 35 -6.92 -18.77 0.92
N ASP A 36 -6.11 -19.62 0.27
CA ASP A 36 -6.50 -20.97 -0.17
C ASP A 36 -6.20 -22.06 0.86
N LYS A 37 -5.60 -21.73 2.01
CA LYS A 37 -5.23 -22.66 3.10
C LYS A 37 -4.25 -23.77 2.72
N THR A 38 -3.62 -23.71 1.57
CA THR A 38 -2.71 -24.73 1.06
C THR A 38 -1.25 -24.48 1.42
N GLU A 39 -0.86 -23.21 1.58
CA GLU A 39 0.48 -22.83 2.04
C GLU A 39 0.38 -21.82 3.19
N LYS A 40 1.01 -22.13 4.32
CA LYS A 40 1.19 -21.18 5.43
C LYS A 40 2.30 -20.20 5.06
N THR A 41 1.96 -19.22 4.27
CA THR A 41 2.96 -18.31 3.75
C THR A 41 3.58 -17.43 4.82
N ARG A 42 2.80 -16.93 5.79
CA ARG A 42 3.38 -16.21 6.95
C ARG A 42 2.45 -16.20 8.15
N ASP A 43 3.04 -16.36 9.34
CA ASP A 43 2.35 -16.29 10.62
C ASP A 43 2.22 -14.83 11.07
N ALA A 44 1.09 -14.43 11.62
CA ALA A 44 0.89 -13.12 12.24
C ALA A 44 2.01 -12.74 13.21
N ARG A 45 2.54 -13.72 13.93
CA ARG A 45 3.69 -13.53 14.82
C ARG A 45 4.95 -13.03 14.12
N PHE A 46 5.11 -13.32 12.84
CA PHE A 46 6.21 -12.79 12.05
C PHE A 46 6.07 -11.28 11.88
N VAL A 47 4.91 -10.80 11.41
CA VAL A 47 4.65 -9.35 11.24
C VAL A 47 4.79 -8.61 12.58
N GLU A 48 4.20 -9.17 13.65
CA GLU A 48 4.29 -8.60 15.00
C GLU A 48 5.75 -8.53 15.51
N SER A 49 6.54 -9.57 15.23
CA SER A 49 7.97 -9.59 15.61
C SER A 49 8.77 -8.55 14.84
N VAL A 50 8.54 -8.42 13.54
CA VAL A 50 9.21 -7.41 12.70
C VAL A 50 8.82 -6.00 13.14
N TYR A 51 7.55 -5.75 13.43
CA TYR A 51 7.10 -4.49 14.01
C TYR A 51 7.80 -4.20 15.34
N ALA A 52 7.83 -5.17 16.27
CA ALA A 52 8.44 -5.01 17.57
C ALA A 52 9.95 -4.70 17.47
N VAL A 53 10.69 -5.40 16.62
CA VAL A 53 12.10 -5.11 16.35
C VAL A 53 12.27 -3.72 15.75
N THR A 54 11.39 -3.31 14.83
CA THR A 54 11.40 -1.97 14.25
C THR A 54 11.25 -0.88 15.30
N LYS A 55 10.29 -1.05 16.20
CA LYS A 55 10.06 -0.10 17.32
C LYS A 55 11.16 -0.14 18.38
N LEU A 56 11.82 -1.30 18.57
CA LEU A 56 12.99 -1.41 19.45
C LEU A 56 14.18 -0.60 18.93
N LEU A 57 14.39 -0.62 17.62
CA LEU A 57 15.49 0.11 16.97
C LEU A 57 15.22 1.61 16.87
N ASP A 58 13.98 2.01 16.67
CA ASP A 58 13.55 3.40 16.67
C ASP A 58 12.15 3.56 17.29
N PRO A 59 12.09 3.88 18.59
CA PRO A 59 10.81 4.11 19.26
C PRO A 59 10.21 5.50 18.97
N THR A 60 10.95 6.39 18.31
CA THR A 60 10.56 7.80 18.14
C THR A 60 9.68 8.04 16.93
N ARG A 61 9.80 7.20 15.88
CA ARG A 61 9.01 7.32 14.65
C ARG A 61 7.86 6.32 14.61
N PRO A 62 6.74 6.67 13.97
CA PRO A 62 5.69 5.70 13.65
C PRO A 62 6.23 4.54 12.82
N CYS A 63 5.57 3.39 12.94
CA CYS A 63 5.85 2.21 12.15
C CYS A 63 4.55 1.66 11.56
N VAL A 64 4.52 1.52 10.26
CA VAL A 64 3.55 0.69 9.54
C VAL A 64 4.06 -0.74 9.63
N ASP A 65 3.27 -1.65 10.13
CA ASP A 65 3.68 -3.06 10.28
C ASP A 65 3.91 -3.74 8.93
N VAL A 66 2.99 -3.50 8.00
CA VAL A 66 3.06 -3.94 6.60
C VAL A 66 2.33 -2.94 5.70
N SER A 67 2.91 -2.59 4.56
CA SER A 67 2.25 -1.79 3.55
C SER A 67 1.33 -2.68 2.71
N GLY A 68 0.04 -2.41 2.73
CA GLY A 68 -0.96 -3.32 2.17
C GLY A 68 -0.95 -4.70 2.85
N GLY A 69 -1.57 -5.69 2.24
CA GLY A 69 -1.51 -7.08 2.75
C GLY A 69 -2.25 -7.30 4.07
N CYS A 70 -1.81 -8.32 4.81
CA CYS A 70 -2.43 -8.73 6.06
C CYS A 70 -1.66 -8.20 7.28
N HIS A 71 -2.35 -7.43 8.10
CA HIS A 71 -1.81 -6.75 9.28
C HIS A 71 -1.73 -7.64 10.52
N GLY A 72 -0.74 -7.36 11.39
CA GLY A 72 -0.68 -7.89 12.74
C GLY A 72 -1.51 -7.06 13.73
N ARG A 73 -1.35 -7.34 15.02
CA ARG A 73 -2.08 -6.66 16.10
C ARG A 73 -1.64 -5.23 16.33
N TYR A 74 -0.44 -4.90 15.92
CA TYR A 74 0.22 -3.65 16.27
C TYR A 74 0.69 -2.95 15.00
N THR A 75 0.17 -1.75 14.81
CA THR A 75 0.64 -0.79 13.81
C THR A 75 0.39 0.61 14.34
N ASP A 76 1.25 1.56 14.02
CA ASP A 76 1.03 2.96 14.37
C ASP A 76 0.21 3.69 13.30
N VAL A 77 0.22 3.17 12.06
CA VAL A 77 -0.55 3.69 10.93
C VAL A 77 -1.24 2.52 10.25
N ALA A 78 -2.53 2.61 10.06
CA ALA A 78 -3.30 1.63 9.31
C ALA A 78 -3.10 1.88 7.81
N ASP A 79 -2.42 0.96 7.16
CA ASP A 79 -2.05 1.07 5.76
C ASP A 79 -2.84 0.08 4.90
N PHE A 80 -3.13 0.46 3.67
CA PHE A 80 -3.79 -0.44 2.72
C PHE A 80 -3.49 -0.06 1.28
N HIS A 81 -3.64 -1.03 0.37
CA HIS A 81 -3.59 -0.86 -1.06
C HIS A 81 -4.99 -0.99 -1.66
N CYS A 82 -5.31 -0.18 -2.65
CA CYS A 82 -6.59 -0.23 -3.32
C CYS A 82 -6.46 0.12 -4.80
N TYR A 83 -6.49 -0.89 -5.63
CA TYR A 83 -6.44 -0.75 -7.09
C TYR A 83 -7.82 -0.81 -7.76
N ASP A 84 -8.87 -0.73 -6.97
CA ASP A 84 -10.24 -0.79 -7.44
C ASP A 84 -10.62 0.44 -8.28
N LYS A 85 -11.73 0.30 -8.99
CA LYS A 85 -12.35 1.41 -9.69
C LYS A 85 -12.88 2.45 -8.70
N TYR A 86 -13.17 3.65 -9.21
CA TYR A 86 -13.58 4.79 -8.39
C TYR A 86 -14.73 4.50 -7.42
N ASP A 87 -15.78 3.84 -7.88
CA ASP A 87 -16.97 3.58 -7.04
C ASP A 87 -16.65 2.64 -5.87
N GLU A 88 -15.86 1.59 -6.13
CA GLU A 88 -15.43 0.62 -5.12
C GLU A 88 -14.45 1.25 -4.10
N LEU A 89 -13.50 2.06 -4.60
CA LEU A 89 -12.61 2.85 -3.73
C LEU A 89 -13.43 3.78 -2.82
N LYS A 90 -14.42 4.46 -3.39
CA LYS A 90 -15.30 5.36 -2.66
C LYS A 90 -16.08 4.64 -1.56
N GLU A 91 -16.66 3.49 -1.86
CA GLU A 91 -17.38 2.67 -0.88
C GLU A 91 -16.48 2.23 0.27
N LYS A 92 -15.27 1.78 -0.02
CA LYS A 92 -14.28 1.40 0.99
C LYS A 92 -13.90 2.57 1.90
N MET A 93 -13.61 3.72 1.31
CA MET A 93 -13.25 4.91 2.09
C MET A 93 -14.41 5.41 2.95
N GLN A 94 -15.64 5.39 2.44
CA GLN A 94 -16.84 5.74 3.21
C GLN A 94 -17.08 4.77 4.37
N ALA A 95 -16.84 3.46 4.16
CA ALA A 95 -16.90 2.46 5.23
C ALA A 95 -15.84 2.75 6.31
N ALA A 96 -14.61 3.09 5.91
CA ALA A 96 -13.55 3.46 6.83
C ALA A 96 -13.91 4.70 7.66
N GLU A 97 -14.46 5.73 7.04
CA GLU A 97 -14.91 6.94 7.72
C GLU A 97 -16.07 6.69 8.68
N ALA A 98 -16.97 5.77 8.33
CA ALA A 98 -18.04 5.31 9.20
C ALA A 98 -17.56 4.43 10.37
N GLY A 99 -16.27 4.04 10.38
CA GLY A 99 -15.68 3.18 11.41
C GLY A 99 -15.87 1.69 11.18
N ASN A 100 -16.23 1.28 9.97
CA ASN A 100 -16.38 -0.12 9.55
C ASN A 100 -15.51 -0.43 8.32
N PRO A 101 -14.18 -0.55 8.47
CA PRO A 101 -13.29 -0.84 7.36
C PRO A 101 -13.20 -2.34 7.09
N ASP A 102 -14.24 -2.94 6.50
CA ASP A 102 -14.26 -4.37 6.15
C ASP A 102 -13.16 -4.78 5.15
N PHE A 103 -12.61 -3.79 4.44
CA PHE A 103 -11.50 -4.00 3.51
C PHE A 103 -10.14 -4.15 4.20
N TYR A 104 -10.04 -3.78 5.50
CA TYR A 104 -8.79 -3.86 6.25
C TYR A 104 -8.49 -5.31 6.62
N MET A 105 -7.58 -5.92 5.89
CA MET A 105 -7.25 -7.33 6.04
C MET A 105 -6.41 -7.59 7.29
N MET A 106 -6.77 -8.66 7.99
CA MET A 106 -6.12 -9.10 9.21
C MET A 106 -5.66 -10.56 9.08
N TYR A 107 -4.58 -10.91 9.77
CA TYR A 107 -4.07 -12.28 9.76
C TYR A 107 -5.01 -13.32 10.39
N GLN A 108 -5.86 -12.91 11.29
CA GLN A 108 -6.76 -13.80 12.02
C GLN A 108 -8.17 -13.22 12.02
N PRO A 109 -8.95 -13.45 10.96
CA PRO A 109 -10.34 -13.04 10.93
C PRO A 109 -11.11 -13.64 12.12
N GLY A 110 -11.78 -12.80 12.89
CA GLY A 110 -12.55 -13.21 14.08
C GLY A 110 -11.81 -13.07 15.40
N GLU A 111 -10.51 -12.77 15.43
CA GLU A 111 -9.86 -12.23 16.62
C GLU A 111 -10.10 -10.70 16.71
N ASP A 112 -10.03 -10.16 17.92
CA ASP A 112 -10.22 -8.71 18.16
C ASP A 112 -8.97 -7.90 17.75
N VAL A 113 -8.61 -8.00 16.48
CA VAL A 113 -7.44 -7.37 15.84
C VAL A 113 -7.81 -6.40 14.72
N GLY A 114 -9.10 -6.08 14.58
CA GLY A 114 -9.60 -5.15 13.56
C GLY A 114 -9.00 -3.74 13.67
N TYR A 115 -9.24 -2.93 12.66
CA TYR A 115 -8.83 -1.52 12.66
C TYR A 115 -9.29 -0.81 13.94
N LYS A 116 -8.34 -0.26 14.69
CA LYS A 116 -8.57 0.31 16.03
C LYS A 116 -8.76 1.83 16.03
N GLY A 117 -8.91 2.41 14.85
CA GLY A 117 -8.91 3.87 14.71
C GLY A 117 -7.50 4.42 14.86
N GLY A 118 -7.00 5.09 13.90
CA GLY A 118 -5.67 5.67 13.80
C GLY A 118 -5.54 6.35 12.46
N PRO A 119 -4.39 6.90 12.13
CA PRO A 119 -4.16 7.43 10.80
C PRO A 119 -4.35 6.34 9.76
N LEU A 120 -5.16 6.60 8.74
CA LEU A 120 -5.27 5.76 7.56
C LEU A 120 -4.29 6.25 6.50
N ASN A 121 -3.62 5.32 5.83
CA ASN A 121 -2.74 5.63 4.71
C ASN A 121 -3.07 4.69 3.54
N LEU A 122 -3.38 5.27 2.40
CA LEU A 122 -3.56 4.55 1.14
C LEU A 122 -2.23 4.62 0.38
N SER A 123 -1.29 3.75 0.75
CA SER A 123 0.08 3.82 0.23
C SER A 123 0.22 3.43 -1.23
N GLU A 124 -0.77 2.70 -1.77
CA GLU A 124 -0.83 2.38 -3.19
C GLU A 124 -2.27 2.43 -3.70
N PHE A 125 -2.48 3.22 -4.76
CA PHE A 125 -3.74 3.23 -5.49
C PHE A 125 -3.51 3.53 -6.97
N GLY A 126 -4.52 3.29 -7.80
CA GLY A 126 -4.48 3.58 -9.22
C GLY A 126 -4.08 2.37 -10.05
N GLY A 127 -2.80 2.19 -10.29
CA GLY A 127 -2.29 1.04 -11.05
C GLY A 127 -2.85 0.96 -12.48
N ILE A 128 -3.07 2.13 -13.13
CA ILE A 128 -3.77 2.23 -14.41
C ILE A 128 -2.76 2.15 -15.55
N ARG A 129 -2.94 1.16 -16.40
CA ARG A 129 -2.25 1.04 -17.67
C ARG A 129 -2.95 1.91 -18.71
N LEU A 130 -2.21 2.77 -19.38
CA LEU A 130 -2.71 3.56 -20.49
C LEU A 130 -2.43 2.86 -21.81
N GLY A 131 -3.46 2.59 -22.59
CA GLY A 131 -3.37 2.00 -23.92
C GLY A 131 -4.27 0.79 -24.12
N LYS A 132 -3.99 0.00 -25.17
CA LYS A 132 -4.72 -1.23 -25.46
C LYS A 132 -4.10 -2.41 -24.72
N GLU A 133 -4.90 -3.42 -24.46
CA GLU A 133 -4.38 -4.68 -23.94
C GLU A 133 -3.36 -5.28 -24.93
N GLU A 134 -2.16 -5.55 -24.41
CA GLU A 134 -1.07 -6.18 -25.15
C GLU A 134 -0.60 -7.42 -24.39
N GLU A 135 -0.21 -8.45 -25.12
CA GLU A 135 0.27 -9.69 -24.51
C GLU A 135 1.58 -9.43 -23.76
N GLY A 136 1.61 -9.80 -22.49
CA GLY A 136 2.77 -9.67 -21.62
C GLY A 136 2.88 -8.35 -20.86
N ALA A 137 2.13 -7.31 -21.22
CA ALA A 137 2.07 -6.05 -20.46
C ALA A 137 0.82 -6.02 -19.58
N TRP A 138 0.93 -5.50 -18.35
CA TRP A 138 -0.18 -5.49 -17.41
C TRP A 138 -0.27 -4.21 -16.56
N GLY A 139 -1.41 -4.00 -15.99
CA GLY A 139 -1.75 -3.03 -14.95
C GLY A 139 -3.02 -3.53 -14.25
N TYR A 140 -3.33 -3.00 -13.08
CA TYR A 140 -4.53 -3.41 -12.34
C TYR A 140 -5.82 -3.03 -13.05
N ASN A 141 -5.77 -1.91 -13.77
CA ASN A 141 -6.83 -1.44 -14.67
C ASN A 141 -6.22 -0.98 -15.98
N THR A 142 -6.98 -1.01 -17.07
CA THR A 142 -6.55 -0.50 -18.36
C THR A 142 -7.54 0.55 -18.86
N LEU A 143 -7.05 1.72 -19.26
CA LEU A 143 -7.81 2.77 -19.92
C LEU A 143 -7.23 3.06 -21.30
N GLY A 144 -8.11 3.19 -22.28
CA GLY A 144 -7.73 3.22 -23.68
C GLY A 144 -7.15 4.53 -24.18
N ASP A 145 -7.36 5.62 -23.45
CA ASP A 145 -6.98 6.97 -23.87
C ASP A 145 -6.63 7.86 -22.68
N GLU A 146 -5.91 8.94 -22.98
CA GLU A 146 -5.42 9.89 -21.99
C GLU A 146 -6.54 10.64 -21.27
N GLU A 147 -7.61 11.02 -21.95
CA GLU A 147 -8.74 11.75 -21.37
C GLU A 147 -9.43 10.92 -20.30
N SER A 148 -9.67 9.65 -20.58
CA SER A 148 -10.23 8.69 -19.62
C SER A 148 -9.31 8.48 -18.42
N PHE A 149 -8.01 8.40 -18.64
CA PHE A 149 -7.01 8.26 -17.59
C PHE A 149 -7.01 9.48 -16.66
N VAL A 150 -6.90 10.68 -17.22
CA VAL A 150 -6.88 11.94 -16.46
C VAL A 150 -8.18 12.09 -15.68
N SER A 151 -9.33 11.82 -16.31
CA SER A 151 -10.64 11.91 -15.65
C SER A 151 -10.78 10.94 -14.48
N ASP A 152 -10.30 9.70 -14.59
CA ASP A 152 -10.34 8.72 -13.49
C ASP A 152 -9.40 9.13 -12.36
N TYR A 153 -8.19 9.56 -12.70
CA TYR A 153 -7.22 10.05 -11.72
C TYR A 153 -7.74 11.27 -10.95
N GLU A 154 -8.27 12.27 -11.65
CA GLU A 154 -8.83 13.48 -11.02
C GLU A 154 -9.96 13.15 -10.06
N LYS A 155 -10.92 12.32 -10.48
CA LYS A 155 -12.04 11.89 -9.63
C LYS A 155 -11.56 11.20 -8.35
N LYS A 156 -10.59 10.29 -8.48
CA LYS A 156 -10.00 9.58 -7.35
C LYS A 156 -9.27 10.55 -6.42
N ALA A 157 -8.41 11.41 -6.98
CA ALA A 157 -7.62 12.35 -6.20
C ALA A 157 -8.50 13.38 -5.46
N GLU A 158 -9.48 13.98 -6.13
CA GLU A 158 -10.43 14.91 -5.50
C GLU A 158 -11.20 14.25 -4.36
N PHE A 159 -11.67 13.03 -4.58
CA PHE A 159 -12.36 12.28 -3.54
C PHE A 159 -11.45 11.97 -2.35
N LEU A 160 -10.24 11.46 -2.58
CA LEU A 160 -9.28 11.13 -1.52
C LEU A 160 -8.89 12.37 -0.71
N LEU A 161 -8.73 13.52 -1.35
CA LEU A 161 -8.50 14.81 -0.67
C LEU A 161 -9.67 15.24 0.23
N SER A 162 -10.87 14.76 -0.03
CA SER A 162 -12.05 15.05 0.79
C SER A 162 -12.23 14.12 1.99
N CYS A 163 -11.46 13.03 2.06
CA CYS A 163 -11.57 12.04 3.14
C CYS A 163 -10.87 12.51 4.41
N GLU A 164 -11.64 12.74 5.48
CA GLU A 164 -11.12 13.33 6.73
C GLU A 164 -10.18 12.41 7.51
N LYS A 165 -10.41 11.10 7.47
CA LYS A 165 -9.57 10.11 8.18
C LYS A 165 -8.32 9.69 7.43
N LEU A 166 -8.25 10.01 6.14
CA LEU A 166 -7.10 9.66 5.32
C LEU A 166 -5.93 10.63 5.58
N SER A 167 -4.84 10.10 6.08
CA SER A 167 -3.63 10.87 6.42
C SER A 167 -2.65 11.01 5.26
N GLY A 168 -2.74 10.13 4.29
CA GLY A 168 -1.89 10.15 3.11
C GLY A 168 -2.33 9.16 2.05
N TYR A 169 -1.93 9.42 0.81
CA TYR A 169 -2.13 8.51 -0.31
C TYR A 169 -0.97 8.62 -1.31
N CYS A 170 -0.72 7.55 -2.05
CA CYS A 170 0.32 7.52 -3.07
C CYS A 170 -0.19 6.78 -4.32
N TYR A 171 -0.06 7.44 -5.48
CA TYR A 171 -0.38 6.80 -6.75
C TYR A 171 0.71 5.80 -7.14
N THR A 172 0.31 4.62 -7.55
CA THR A 172 1.17 3.57 -8.06
C THR A 172 0.96 3.44 -9.56
N GLN A 173 2.00 3.84 -10.40
CA GLN A 173 3.33 4.22 -9.93
C GLN A 173 3.91 5.37 -10.77
N LEU A 174 5.09 5.85 -10.41
CA LEU A 174 5.72 6.96 -11.13
C LEU A 174 6.17 6.56 -12.53
N TYR A 175 6.74 5.37 -12.70
CA TYR A 175 7.24 4.88 -13.98
C TYR A 175 7.02 3.37 -14.14
N ASP A 176 6.96 2.91 -15.38
CA ASP A 176 6.83 1.49 -15.68
C ASP A 176 8.00 0.67 -15.14
N VAL A 177 7.70 -0.53 -14.70
CA VAL A 177 8.68 -1.52 -14.26
C VAL A 177 8.52 -2.77 -15.10
N GLU A 178 9.37 -2.93 -16.09
CA GLU A 178 9.33 -4.06 -17.04
C GLU A 178 7.94 -4.22 -17.68
N GLN A 179 7.22 -5.30 -17.37
CA GLN A 179 5.89 -5.60 -17.91
C GLN A 179 4.75 -4.90 -17.17
N GLU A 180 5.03 -4.32 -16.02
CA GLU A 180 4.06 -3.53 -15.26
C GLU A 180 4.03 -2.09 -15.79
N GLU A 181 3.05 -1.82 -16.66
CA GLU A 181 2.96 -0.59 -17.44
C GLU A 181 1.95 0.43 -16.88
N ASN A 182 1.85 0.53 -15.58
CA ASN A 182 0.94 1.45 -14.89
C ASN A 182 1.59 2.75 -14.40
N GLY A 183 2.80 3.03 -14.86
CA GLY A 183 3.51 4.29 -14.56
C GLY A 183 2.92 5.50 -15.26
N LEU A 184 3.12 6.69 -14.65
CA LEU A 184 2.85 7.99 -15.29
C LEU A 184 3.84 8.31 -16.41
N VAL A 185 5.02 7.69 -16.36
CA VAL A 185 6.06 7.75 -17.38
C VAL A 185 6.46 6.35 -17.80
N THR A 186 7.01 6.21 -19.00
CA THR A 186 7.49 4.91 -19.49
C THR A 186 8.74 4.44 -18.73
N TYR A 187 9.14 3.20 -18.99
CA TYR A 187 10.40 2.63 -18.48
C TYR A 187 11.61 3.52 -18.82
N GLU A 188 11.64 4.13 -20.02
CA GLU A 188 12.68 5.07 -20.45
C GLU A 188 12.49 6.50 -19.93
N ARG A 189 11.59 6.72 -18.98
CA ARG A 189 11.32 8.03 -18.35
C ARG A 189 10.69 9.06 -19.29
N LYS A 190 9.96 8.63 -20.30
CA LYS A 190 9.17 9.51 -21.16
C LYS A 190 7.77 9.67 -20.59
N ALA A 191 7.24 10.90 -20.58
CA ALA A 191 5.86 11.15 -20.18
C ALA A 191 4.89 10.36 -21.07
N LYS A 192 3.87 9.75 -20.47
CA LYS A 192 2.76 9.11 -21.16
C LYS A 192 1.60 10.06 -21.40
N LEU A 193 1.55 11.13 -20.62
CA LEU A 193 0.51 12.15 -20.65
C LEU A 193 1.13 13.44 -21.23
N SER A 194 0.32 14.19 -21.98
CA SER A 194 0.73 15.44 -22.64
C SER A 194 0.53 16.69 -21.78
#